data_3e9f7b515a590de07fd02a43aca75b7e
#
_entry.id   3e9f7b515a590de07fd02a43aca75b7e
#
_cell.length_a   1.000
_cell.length_b   1.000
_cell.length_c   1.000
_cell.angle_alpha   90.00
_cell.angle_beta   90.00
_cell.angle_gamma   90.00
#
_symmetry.space_group_name_H-M   'P 1'
#
loop_
_entity.id
_entity.type
_entity.pdbx_description
1 polymer ?
#
loop_
_entity_poly.entity_id
_entity_poly.type
_entity_poly.pdbx_seq_one_letter_code
_entity_poly.pdbx_strand_id
1 'polypeptide(L)'
;MAQYILLLHQQPGTYASVPRDQMMEIIRRYSAWSDGLRQKGKMVGGEKLTASGGRHIRVKDGKPVASDGPYAEAKDVIGGYFVIEAKDDTEAEAIARDCPHLSSPTNWVELRPFDQMAVAQAKAAG
;
A
#
# COMPACT_ATOMS: atom_id res chain seq x y z
N MET A 1 -14.94 -11.48 -8.66
CA MET A 1 -13.82 -10.53 -8.87
C MET A 1 -12.68 -10.88 -7.92
N ALA A 2 -11.46 -10.74 -8.37
CA ALA A 2 -10.30 -10.99 -7.54
C ALA A 2 -9.90 -9.72 -6.78
N GLN A 3 -9.27 -9.90 -5.64
CA GLN A 3 -8.76 -8.78 -4.84
C GLN A 3 -7.24 -8.68 -4.95
N TYR A 4 -6.77 -7.44 -4.90
CA TYR A 4 -5.37 -7.10 -5.05
C TYR A 4 -4.99 -6.05 -4.02
N ILE A 5 -3.73 -6.05 -3.61
CA ILE A 5 -3.19 -4.97 -2.80
C ILE A 5 -2.22 -4.13 -3.63
N LEU A 6 -2.31 -2.82 -3.47
CA LEU A 6 -1.33 -1.87 -3.98
C LEU A 6 -0.49 -1.41 -2.78
N LEU A 7 0.78 -1.75 -2.79
CA LEU A 7 1.73 -1.31 -1.77
C LEU A 7 2.44 -0.08 -2.32
N LEU A 8 2.33 1.03 -1.59
CA LEU A 8 2.83 2.33 -2.03
C LEU A 8 4.25 2.53 -1.48
N HIS A 9 5.23 2.38 -2.35
CA HIS A 9 6.64 2.51 -1.99
C HIS A 9 7.13 3.94 -2.23
N GLN A 10 7.96 4.44 -1.33
CA GLN A 10 8.51 5.79 -1.41
C GLN A 10 9.86 5.83 -0.70
N GLN A 11 10.66 6.84 -0.98
CA GLN A 11 11.91 7.03 -0.25
C GLN A 11 11.62 7.50 1.17
N PRO A 12 12.44 7.08 2.16
CA PRO A 12 12.29 7.58 3.53
C PRO A 12 12.34 9.11 3.56
N GLY A 13 11.42 9.72 4.30
CA GLY A 13 11.39 11.17 4.45
C GLY A 13 10.85 11.95 3.25
N THR A 14 10.29 11.28 2.26
CA THR A 14 9.76 11.93 1.04
C THR A 14 8.84 13.12 1.35
N TYR A 15 8.01 13.01 2.37
CA TYR A 15 7.04 14.06 2.71
C TYR A 15 7.43 14.89 3.93
N ALA A 16 8.63 14.69 4.48
CA ALA A 16 9.03 15.30 5.76
C ALA A 16 9.06 16.85 5.71
N SER A 17 9.39 17.43 4.56
CA SER A 17 9.50 18.89 4.41
C SER A 17 8.39 19.48 3.56
N VAL A 18 7.36 18.71 3.23
CA VAL A 18 6.22 19.20 2.43
C VAL A 18 5.34 20.09 3.31
N PRO A 19 5.05 21.34 2.90
CA PRO A 19 4.16 22.21 3.66
C PRO A 19 2.76 21.62 3.80
N ARG A 20 2.08 21.99 4.88
CA ARG A 20 0.78 21.42 5.23
C ARG A 20 -0.27 21.56 4.11
N ASP A 21 -0.34 22.73 3.48
CA ASP A 21 -1.30 22.98 2.41
C ASP A 21 -1.03 22.12 1.19
N GLN A 22 0.24 21.92 0.84
CA GLN A 22 0.63 21.01 -0.23
C GLN A 22 0.34 19.55 0.12
N MET A 23 0.57 19.17 1.38
CA MET A 23 0.26 17.82 1.84
C MET A 23 -1.24 17.54 1.77
N MET A 24 -2.07 18.51 2.14
CA MET A 24 -3.52 18.39 2.04
C MET A 24 -3.97 18.22 0.60
N GLU A 25 -3.34 18.91 -0.34
CA GLU A 25 -3.64 18.75 -1.76
C GLU A 25 -3.26 17.34 -2.27
N ILE A 26 -2.13 16.84 -1.85
CA ILE A 26 -1.70 15.48 -2.18
C ILE A 26 -2.73 14.48 -1.67
N ILE A 27 -3.16 14.61 -0.41
CA ILE A 27 -4.15 13.72 0.19
C ILE A 27 -5.48 13.80 -0.56
N ARG A 28 -5.90 14.99 -1.00
CA ARG A 28 -7.13 15.14 -1.78
C ARG A 28 -7.08 14.36 -3.09
N ARG A 29 -5.93 14.33 -3.76
CA ARG A 29 -5.78 13.58 -5.02
C ARG A 29 -5.95 12.09 -4.78
N TYR A 30 -5.36 11.55 -3.70
CA TYR A 30 -5.55 10.15 -3.34
C TYR A 30 -7.02 9.86 -3.02
N SER A 31 -7.66 10.74 -2.25
CA SER A 31 -9.07 10.58 -1.88
C SER A 31 -9.99 10.62 -3.10
N ALA A 32 -9.76 11.55 -4.02
CA ALA A 32 -10.58 11.67 -5.22
C ALA A 32 -10.48 10.41 -6.09
N TRP A 33 -9.26 9.91 -6.28
CA TRP A 33 -9.03 8.67 -7.04
C TRP A 33 -9.70 7.46 -6.35
N SER A 34 -9.50 7.33 -5.05
CA SER A 34 -10.09 6.27 -4.24
C SER A 34 -11.61 6.32 -4.27
N ASP A 35 -12.20 7.50 -4.13
CA ASP A 35 -13.65 7.68 -4.16
C ASP A 35 -14.24 7.32 -5.54
N GLY A 36 -13.54 7.67 -6.60
CA GLY A 36 -13.94 7.28 -7.96
C GLY A 36 -14.00 5.78 -8.14
N LEU A 37 -13.03 5.06 -7.61
CA LEU A 37 -13.02 3.59 -7.63
C LEU A 37 -14.09 3.00 -6.73
N ARG A 38 -14.33 3.62 -5.57
CA ARG A 38 -15.37 3.16 -4.65
C ARG A 38 -16.76 3.26 -5.28
N GLN A 39 -17.03 4.32 -6.01
CA GLN A 39 -18.29 4.49 -6.74
C GLN A 39 -18.50 3.39 -7.78
N LYS A 40 -17.42 2.86 -8.33
CA LYS A 40 -17.47 1.74 -9.30
C LYS A 40 -17.46 0.37 -8.63
N GLY A 41 -17.45 0.31 -7.29
CA GLY A 41 -17.38 -0.94 -6.55
C GLY A 41 -16.01 -1.63 -6.61
N LYS A 42 -14.95 -0.88 -6.92
CA LYS A 42 -13.60 -1.45 -7.11
C LYS A 42 -12.64 -1.13 -5.98
N MET A 43 -12.99 -0.24 -5.06
CA MET A 43 -12.16 0.07 -3.90
C MET A 43 -12.69 -0.65 -2.67
N VAL A 44 -11.88 -1.50 -2.08
CA VAL A 44 -12.20 -2.23 -0.84
C VAL A 44 -11.76 -1.41 0.38
N GLY A 45 -10.57 -0.84 0.36
CA GLY A 45 -10.04 -0.05 1.45
C GLY A 45 -8.65 0.46 1.19
N GLY A 46 -8.10 1.14 2.16
CA GLY A 46 -6.74 1.65 2.08
C GLY A 46 -6.46 2.60 3.22
N GLU A 47 -5.19 2.74 3.58
CA GLU A 47 -4.77 3.60 4.66
C GLU A 47 -3.39 4.18 4.37
N LYS A 48 -3.19 5.42 4.83
CA LYS A 48 -1.88 6.05 4.84
C LYS A 48 -1.17 5.65 6.13
N LEU A 49 0.09 5.26 6.03
CA LEU A 49 0.91 4.97 7.20
C LEU A 49 1.60 6.24 7.70
N THR A 50 1.95 6.26 8.98
CA THR A 50 2.67 7.39 9.57
C THR A 50 4.09 7.46 9.04
N ALA A 51 4.71 8.64 9.17
CA ALA A 51 6.11 8.83 8.79
C ALA A 51 7.09 8.09 9.71
N SER A 52 6.65 7.68 10.90
CA SER A 52 7.49 6.88 11.79
C SER A 52 7.77 5.53 11.13
N GLY A 53 8.95 4.98 11.38
CA GLY A 53 9.34 3.69 10.79
C GLY A 53 8.64 2.49 11.39
N GLY A 54 7.78 2.69 12.40
CA GLY A 54 7.10 1.60 13.08
C GLY A 54 8.06 0.71 13.86
N ARG A 55 7.67 -0.53 14.05
CA ARG A 55 8.48 -1.52 14.78
C ARG A 55 8.69 -2.73 13.90
N HIS A 56 9.90 -3.25 13.93
CA HIS A 56 10.22 -4.53 13.29
C HIS A 56 10.25 -5.61 14.37
N ILE A 57 9.57 -6.69 14.12
CA ILE A 57 9.52 -7.84 15.04
C ILE A 57 10.12 -9.02 14.33
N ARG A 58 11.23 -9.54 14.89
CA ARG A 58 11.97 -10.65 14.30
C ARG A 58 12.28 -11.69 15.36
N VAL A 59 12.39 -12.94 14.96
CA VAL A 59 12.82 -14.00 15.88
C VAL A 59 14.33 -13.93 16.00
N LYS A 60 14.81 -13.83 17.26
CA LYS A 60 16.22 -13.85 17.59
C LYS A 60 16.40 -14.80 18.79
N ASP A 61 17.27 -15.79 18.63
CA ASP A 61 17.50 -16.81 19.66
C ASP A 61 16.20 -17.48 20.12
N GLY A 62 15.32 -17.80 19.18
CA GLY A 62 14.05 -18.46 19.42
C GLY A 62 12.94 -17.60 19.97
N LYS A 63 13.14 -16.28 20.11
CA LYS A 63 12.15 -15.36 20.69
C LYS A 63 11.85 -14.19 19.77
N PRO A 64 10.58 -13.75 19.68
CA PRO A 64 10.27 -12.51 18.97
C PRO A 64 10.89 -11.32 19.68
N VAL A 65 11.61 -10.50 18.93
CA VAL A 65 12.25 -9.27 19.43
C VAL A 65 11.81 -8.10 18.57
N ALA A 66 11.43 -7.00 19.20
CA ALA A 66 11.01 -5.79 18.51
C ALA A 66 12.18 -4.79 18.46
N SER A 67 12.33 -4.14 17.31
CA SER A 67 13.30 -3.06 17.10
C SER A 67 12.65 -1.95 16.29
N ASP A 68 13.29 -0.79 16.25
CA ASP A 68 12.79 0.33 15.47
C ASP A 68 12.98 0.07 13.98
N GLY A 69 11.94 0.38 13.18
CA GLY A 69 12.02 0.42 11.73
C GLY A 69 12.08 1.86 11.23
N PRO A 70 12.37 2.06 9.93
CA PRO A 70 12.91 1.05 9.02
C PRO A 70 14.40 0.85 9.25
N TYR A 71 15.00 -0.11 8.54
CA TYR A 71 16.45 -0.23 8.54
C TYR A 71 17.08 1.06 8.02
N ALA A 72 18.23 1.44 8.60
CA ALA A 72 18.98 2.63 8.17
C ALA A 72 19.37 2.56 6.69
N GLU A 73 19.58 1.37 6.16
CA GLU A 73 19.96 1.12 4.76
C GLU A 73 18.78 1.02 3.81
N ALA A 74 17.55 1.10 4.30
CA ALA A 74 16.37 0.97 3.44
C ALA A 74 16.31 2.11 2.44
N LYS A 75 16.25 1.76 1.15
CA LYS A 75 16.09 2.73 0.05
C LYS A 75 14.65 3.16 -0.10
N ASP A 76 13.73 2.24 0.16
CA ASP A 76 12.29 2.48 0.05
C ASP A 76 11.59 2.01 1.31
N VAL A 77 10.49 2.67 1.63
CA VAL A 77 9.59 2.28 2.71
C VAL A 77 8.17 2.28 2.17
N ILE A 78 7.30 1.51 2.81
CA ILE A 78 5.88 1.49 2.45
C ILE A 78 5.21 2.64 3.18
N GLY A 79 4.62 3.57 2.42
CA GLY A 79 3.93 4.74 2.97
C GLY A 79 2.43 4.59 3.09
N GLY A 80 1.86 3.51 2.53
CA GLY A 80 0.44 3.25 2.56
C GLY A 80 0.08 2.09 1.66
N TYR A 81 -1.22 1.80 1.60
CA TYR A 81 -1.72 0.73 0.73
C TYR A 81 -3.15 1.00 0.32
N PHE A 82 -3.56 0.35 -0.77
CA PHE A 82 -4.96 0.23 -1.17
C PHE A 82 -5.28 -1.23 -1.45
N VAL A 83 -6.52 -1.62 -1.20
CA VAL A 83 -7.05 -2.92 -1.60
C VAL A 83 -8.14 -2.67 -2.62
N ILE A 84 -8.03 -3.30 -3.78
CA ILE A 84 -8.96 -3.13 -4.89
C ILE A 84 -9.55 -4.46 -5.32
N GLU A 85 -10.68 -4.40 -6.02
CA GLU A 85 -11.24 -5.53 -6.73
C GLU A 85 -11.13 -5.26 -8.23
N ALA A 86 -10.77 -6.31 -8.97
CA ALA A 86 -10.68 -6.25 -10.42
C ALA A 86 -11.06 -7.60 -11.01
N LYS A 87 -11.51 -7.60 -12.24
CA LYS A 87 -11.92 -8.86 -12.91
C LYS A 87 -10.72 -9.74 -13.24
N ASP A 88 -9.56 -9.15 -13.49
CA ASP A 88 -8.33 -9.87 -13.85
C ASP A 88 -7.10 -8.97 -13.61
N ASP A 89 -5.92 -9.53 -13.84
CA ASP A 89 -4.65 -8.83 -13.65
C ASP A 89 -4.52 -7.60 -14.57
N THR A 90 -5.06 -7.67 -15.77
CA THR A 90 -5.01 -6.56 -16.73
C THR A 90 -5.77 -5.36 -16.22
N GLU A 91 -6.97 -5.57 -15.69
CA GLU A 91 -7.76 -4.48 -15.10
C GLU A 91 -7.08 -3.93 -13.83
N ALA A 92 -6.56 -4.82 -12.97
CA ALA A 92 -5.86 -4.40 -11.75
C ALA A 92 -4.65 -3.54 -12.09
N GLU A 93 -3.88 -3.92 -13.10
CA GLU A 93 -2.73 -3.16 -13.56
C GLU A 93 -3.14 -1.78 -14.12
N ALA A 94 -4.24 -1.72 -14.86
CA ALA A 94 -4.76 -0.45 -15.37
C ALA A 94 -5.15 0.49 -14.22
N ILE A 95 -5.79 -0.03 -13.19
CA ILE A 95 -6.14 0.75 -12.00
C ILE A 95 -4.87 1.26 -11.31
N ALA A 96 -3.88 0.39 -11.13
CA ALA A 96 -2.63 0.75 -10.45
C ALA A 96 -1.85 1.83 -11.20
N ARG A 97 -1.88 1.81 -12.54
CA ARG A 97 -1.21 2.83 -13.37
C ARG A 97 -1.77 4.23 -13.17
N ASP A 98 -3.03 4.34 -12.76
CA ASP A 98 -3.68 5.63 -12.51
C ASP A 98 -3.52 6.13 -11.08
N CYS A 99 -2.84 5.38 -10.23
CA CYS A 99 -2.68 5.75 -8.82
C CYS A 99 -1.88 7.05 -8.68
N PRO A 100 -2.41 8.05 -7.95
CA PRO A 100 -1.72 9.34 -7.78
C PRO A 100 -0.34 9.25 -7.14
N HIS A 101 -0.04 8.13 -6.47
CA HIS A 101 1.27 7.87 -5.90
C HIS A 101 2.38 7.96 -6.97
N LEU A 102 2.05 7.66 -8.21
CA LEU A 102 3.00 7.68 -9.32
C LEU A 102 3.28 9.09 -9.86
N SER A 103 2.68 10.13 -9.27
CA SER A 103 2.97 11.52 -9.64
C SER A 103 4.39 11.94 -9.30
N SER A 104 5.02 11.29 -8.33
CA SER A 104 6.42 11.54 -7.97
C SER A 104 7.31 10.50 -8.66
N PRO A 105 8.43 10.93 -9.29
CA PRO A 105 9.28 9.99 -10.03
C PRO A 105 10.02 8.99 -9.15
N THR A 106 10.12 9.24 -7.85
CA THR A 106 10.79 8.33 -6.92
C THR A 106 9.84 7.36 -6.22
N ASN A 107 8.53 7.55 -6.40
CA ASN A 107 7.52 6.66 -5.86
C ASN A 107 7.21 5.53 -6.84
N TRP A 108 6.81 4.38 -6.31
CA TRP A 108 6.36 3.28 -7.15
C TRP A 108 5.31 2.45 -6.41
N VAL A 109 4.57 1.67 -7.17
CA VAL A 109 3.46 0.86 -6.66
C VAL A 109 3.76 -0.60 -6.94
N GLU A 110 3.64 -1.41 -5.90
CA GLU A 110 3.73 -2.85 -6.03
C GLU A 110 2.32 -3.42 -6.01
N LEU A 111 1.93 -4.06 -7.11
CA LEU A 111 0.60 -4.67 -7.25
C LEU A 111 0.73 -6.17 -7.02
N ARG A 112 -0.04 -6.69 -6.05
CA ARG A 112 0.01 -8.13 -5.74
C ARG A 112 -1.40 -8.69 -5.58
N PRO A 113 -1.72 -9.81 -6.23
CA PRO A 113 -2.99 -10.48 -6.00
C PRO A 113 -2.99 -11.18 -4.64
N PHE A 114 -4.16 -11.20 -4.00
CA PHE A 114 -4.36 -12.03 -2.83
C PHE A 114 -4.55 -13.48 -3.25
N ASP A 115 -3.99 -14.41 -2.48
CA ASP A 115 -4.20 -15.84 -2.70
C ASP A 115 -5.47 -16.30 -1.98
N GLN A 116 -6.60 -15.84 -2.50
CA GLN A 116 -7.90 -16.11 -1.88
C GLN A 116 -8.30 -17.58 -2.02
N MET A 117 -7.87 -18.23 -3.09
CA MET A 117 -8.21 -19.63 -3.35
C MET A 117 -7.52 -20.57 -2.35
N ALA A 118 -6.23 -20.37 -2.09
CA ALA A 118 -5.49 -21.19 -1.14
C ALA A 118 -6.06 -21.05 0.27
N VAL A 119 -6.41 -19.84 0.67
CA VAL A 119 -7.02 -19.57 1.98
C VAL A 119 -8.39 -20.24 2.09
N ALA A 120 -9.23 -20.13 1.05
CA ALA A 120 -10.54 -20.76 1.03
C ALA A 120 -10.42 -22.29 1.11
N GLN A 121 -9.47 -22.89 0.39
CA GLN A 121 -9.24 -24.33 0.43
C GLN A 121 -8.76 -24.78 1.82
N ALA A 122 -7.87 -24.02 2.44
CA ALA A 122 -7.39 -24.34 3.79
C ALA A 122 -8.51 -24.30 4.82
N LYS A 123 -9.39 -23.29 4.74
CA LYS A 123 -10.55 -23.18 5.63
C LYS A 123 -11.56 -24.30 5.41
N ALA A 124 -11.78 -24.72 4.16
CA ALA A 124 -12.69 -25.82 3.83
C ALA A 124 -12.15 -27.16 4.31
N ALA A 125 -10.83 -27.36 4.30
CA ALA A 125 -10.19 -28.60 4.75
C ALA A 125 -10.05 -28.68 6.28
N GLY A 126 -10.04 -27.55 6.93
CA GLY A 126 -9.90 -27.47 8.37
C GLY A 126 -11.21 -27.58 9.10
#